data_7b72d143996fe4d4be2d49942a8d2369
#
_entry.id   7b72d143996fe4d4be2d49942a8d2369
#
_cell.length_a   1.000
_cell.length_b   1.000
_cell.length_c   1.000
_cell.angle_alpha   90.00
_cell.angle_beta   90.00
_cell.angle_gamma   90.00
#
_symmetry.space_group_name_H-M   'P 1'
#
loop_
_entity.id
_entity.type
_entity.pdbx_description
1 polymer ?
#
loop_
_entity_poly.entity_id
_entity_poly.type
_entity_poly.pdbx_seq_one_letter_code
_entity_poly.pdbx_strand_id
1 'polypeptide(L)'
;MAVKKTAPKTASEIIKGGFSLDNFKKNKGFSNTSVKFKTQDWIKVSDAFTEITSLKGIPMGHITLLRGHSDTGKTTLLLEAAVNAQKQGILPVFIITEMKWSWPHAQMMGLEVEEVVDEDTGEITDYKGFFLYADRGTLNTIEDVAVYILDLIDEQKKGNLPYDLLFLWDSVGSVPSDLSVRSNKNNNEWNAGAMSTQFGNNVNQKIMLSRKEASKYTNTLVAINKVWTAKPEHPMGQPRLENKG
;
A
#
# COMPACT_ATOMS: atom_id res chain seq x y z
N MET A 1 29.81 45.53 -15.40
CA MET A 1 30.56 44.52 -14.60
C MET A 1 29.84 43.19 -14.72
N ALA A 2 30.46 42.22 -15.37
CA ALA A 2 29.85 40.88 -15.58
C ALA A 2 30.08 40.03 -14.33
N VAL A 3 28.99 39.57 -13.71
CA VAL A 3 29.03 38.64 -12.59
C VAL A 3 29.43 37.26 -13.13
N LYS A 4 30.64 36.82 -12.79
CA LYS A 4 31.10 35.45 -13.06
C LYS A 4 30.24 34.50 -12.29
N LYS A 5 29.34 33.71 -12.99
CA LYS A 5 28.68 32.56 -12.43
C LYS A 5 29.76 31.50 -12.13
N THR A 6 30.09 31.30 -10.87
CA THR A 6 30.89 30.16 -10.42
C THR A 6 30.08 28.87 -10.66
N ALA A 7 30.69 27.91 -11.34
CA ALA A 7 30.09 26.57 -11.53
C ALA A 7 29.83 25.92 -10.17
N PRO A 8 28.75 25.08 -10.06
CA PRO A 8 28.46 24.37 -8.81
C PRO A 8 29.63 23.46 -8.47
N LYS A 9 30.13 23.55 -7.23
CA LYS A 9 31.20 22.68 -6.70
C LYS A 9 30.71 21.23 -6.71
N THR A 10 31.55 20.32 -7.20
CA THR A 10 31.29 18.87 -7.12
C THR A 10 31.29 18.42 -5.65
N ALA A 11 30.57 17.35 -5.33
CA ALA A 11 30.45 16.82 -3.96
C ALA A 11 31.83 16.55 -3.29
N SER A 12 32.88 16.32 -4.08
CA SER A 12 34.26 16.16 -3.62
C SER A 12 34.94 17.46 -3.16
N GLU A 13 34.42 18.63 -3.55
CA GLU A 13 35.02 19.96 -3.20
C GLU A 13 34.42 20.55 -1.90
N ILE A 14 33.45 19.89 -1.28
CA ILE A 14 32.85 20.33 -0.01
C ILE A 14 33.57 19.66 1.18
N ILE A 15 34.90 19.63 1.14
CA ILE A 15 35.70 19.08 2.25
C ILE A 15 36.22 20.23 3.09
N LYS A 16 35.66 20.44 4.28
CA LYS A 16 36.19 21.35 5.28
C LYS A 16 37.11 20.59 6.24
N GLY A 17 38.36 21.04 6.36
CA GLY A 17 39.23 20.69 7.49
C GLY A 17 39.77 19.27 7.52
N GLY A 18 40.30 18.75 6.39
CA GLY A 18 41.03 17.46 6.38
C GLY A 18 40.13 16.21 6.58
N PHE A 19 38.81 16.35 6.62
CA PHE A 19 37.88 15.23 6.68
C PHE A 19 37.78 14.55 5.31
N SER A 20 38.08 13.26 5.27
CA SER A 20 37.85 12.40 4.10
C SER A 20 36.60 11.54 4.30
N LEU A 21 35.56 11.80 3.52
CA LEU A 21 34.32 11.04 3.54
C LEU A 21 34.56 9.55 3.20
N ASP A 22 35.49 9.27 2.28
CA ASP A 22 35.80 7.90 1.87
C ASP A 22 36.50 7.13 3.00
N ASN A 23 37.42 7.78 3.71
CA ASN A 23 38.04 7.18 4.89
C ASN A 23 37.04 6.97 6.02
N PHE A 24 36.12 7.91 6.22
CA PHE A 24 35.05 7.78 7.20
C PHE A 24 34.13 6.57 6.87
N LYS A 25 33.68 6.47 5.63
CA LYS A 25 32.87 5.34 5.15
C LYS A 25 33.59 4.01 5.37
N LYS A 26 34.88 3.94 4.99
CA LYS A 26 35.70 2.74 5.13
C LYS A 26 35.86 2.33 6.59
N ASN A 27 36.16 3.28 7.47
CA ASN A 27 36.36 3.04 8.90
C ASN A 27 35.08 2.68 9.66
N LYS A 28 33.92 3.10 9.18
CA LYS A 28 32.62 2.80 9.77
C LYS A 28 31.90 1.63 9.11
N GLY A 29 32.55 0.93 8.16
CA GLY A 29 31.96 -0.22 7.46
C GLY A 29 30.80 0.16 6.52
N PHE A 30 30.66 1.44 6.17
CA PHE A 30 29.75 1.87 5.11
C PHE A 30 30.33 1.45 3.77
N SER A 31 30.07 0.19 3.38
CA SER A 31 30.44 -0.24 2.04
C SER A 31 29.49 0.36 1.00
N ASN A 32 30.03 0.73 -0.15
CA ASN A 32 29.24 1.09 -1.32
C ASN A 32 28.60 -0.13 -1.99
N THR A 33 28.70 -1.32 -1.41
CA THR A 33 27.94 -2.49 -1.81
C THR A 33 26.50 -2.32 -1.35
N SER A 34 25.84 -1.34 -1.96
CA SER A 34 24.40 -1.16 -1.78
C SER A 34 23.68 -2.41 -2.27
N VAL A 35 22.72 -2.84 -1.49
CA VAL A 35 21.73 -3.82 -1.97
C VAL A 35 21.20 -3.29 -3.28
N LYS A 36 21.37 -4.05 -4.36
CA LYS A 36 20.80 -3.68 -5.66
C LYS A 36 19.30 -3.85 -5.61
N PHE A 37 18.60 -2.81 -5.98
CA PHE A 37 17.15 -2.81 -6.14
C PHE A 37 16.79 -2.87 -7.62
N LYS A 38 15.64 -3.49 -7.91
CA LYS A 38 15.02 -3.47 -9.24
C LYS A 38 14.77 -2.03 -9.68
N THR A 39 14.72 -1.79 -10.98
CA THR A 39 14.19 -0.54 -11.54
C THR A 39 12.77 -0.31 -11.04
N GLN A 40 12.42 0.95 -10.79
CA GLN A 40 11.09 1.28 -10.29
C GLN A 40 10.05 1.07 -11.37
N ASP A 41 9.17 0.08 -11.18
CA ASP A 41 8.00 -0.19 -12.00
C ASP A 41 6.73 0.40 -11.37
N TRP A 42 5.70 0.58 -12.20
CA TRP A 42 4.49 1.31 -11.86
C TRP A 42 3.25 0.55 -12.32
N ILE A 43 2.25 0.46 -11.46
CA ILE A 43 0.91 0.07 -11.85
C ILE A 43 0.19 1.33 -12.31
N LYS A 44 -0.17 1.38 -13.59
CA LYS A 44 -0.86 2.53 -14.17
C LYS A 44 -2.23 2.72 -13.50
N VAL A 45 -2.60 3.97 -13.35
CA VAL A 45 -3.92 4.44 -12.94
C VAL A 45 -4.29 5.63 -13.83
N SER A 46 -5.39 6.31 -13.54
CA SER A 46 -5.88 7.41 -14.36
C SER A 46 -4.84 8.52 -14.58
N ASP A 47 -4.95 9.21 -15.72
CA ASP A 47 -4.10 10.36 -16.03
C ASP A 47 -4.27 11.48 -15.00
N ALA A 48 -5.48 11.65 -14.44
CA ALA A 48 -5.74 12.60 -13.36
C ALA A 48 -4.87 12.34 -12.11
N PHE A 49 -4.67 11.07 -11.74
CA PHE A 49 -3.74 10.73 -10.65
C PHE A 49 -2.33 11.15 -11.00
N THR A 50 -1.88 10.87 -12.21
CA THR A 50 -0.53 11.22 -12.68
C THR A 50 -0.32 12.74 -12.70
N GLU A 51 -1.31 13.48 -13.16
CA GLU A 51 -1.27 14.95 -13.21
C GLU A 51 -1.19 15.58 -11.81
N ILE A 52 -2.00 15.10 -10.87
CA ILE A 52 -2.05 15.64 -9.50
C ILE A 52 -0.79 15.26 -8.70
N THR A 53 -0.33 14.03 -8.82
CA THR A 53 0.76 13.51 -7.99
C THR A 53 2.15 13.63 -8.62
N SER A 54 2.23 13.86 -9.92
CA SER A 54 3.44 13.75 -10.74
C SER A 54 4.09 12.36 -10.71
N LEU A 55 3.34 11.33 -10.28
CA LEU A 55 3.76 9.93 -10.29
C LEU A 55 3.23 9.22 -11.54
N LYS A 56 4.00 8.28 -12.08
CA LYS A 56 3.59 7.49 -13.27
C LYS A 56 2.49 6.45 -12.98
N GLY A 57 2.02 6.35 -11.74
CA GLY A 57 1.06 5.40 -11.24
C GLY A 57 1.36 5.01 -9.78
N ILE A 58 0.87 3.86 -9.35
CA ILE A 58 1.21 3.30 -8.05
C ILE A 58 2.61 2.68 -8.12
N PRO A 59 3.55 3.07 -7.25
CA PRO A 59 4.91 2.53 -7.27
C PRO A 59 4.94 1.09 -6.77
N MET A 60 5.42 0.16 -7.60
CA MET A 60 5.55 -1.24 -7.21
C MET A 60 6.60 -1.41 -6.10
N GLY A 61 6.36 -2.35 -5.20
CA GLY A 61 7.25 -2.63 -4.08
C GLY A 61 7.18 -1.61 -2.93
N HIS A 62 6.12 -0.81 -2.89
CA HIS A 62 5.88 0.19 -1.84
C HIS A 62 4.52 -0.01 -1.18
N ILE A 63 4.35 0.63 -0.02
CA ILE A 63 3.05 0.84 0.60
C ILE A 63 2.57 2.23 0.21
N THR A 64 1.41 2.30 -0.44
CA THR A 64 0.74 3.56 -0.80
C THR A 64 -0.52 3.71 0.05
N LEU A 65 -0.63 4.81 0.79
CA LEU A 65 -1.81 5.12 1.58
C LEU A 65 -2.64 6.21 0.91
N LEU A 66 -3.85 5.86 0.49
CA LEU A 66 -4.84 6.78 -0.08
C LEU A 66 -5.70 7.37 1.04
N ARG A 67 -5.59 8.67 1.28
CA ARG A 67 -6.34 9.35 2.34
C ARG A 67 -7.30 10.36 1.75
N GLY A 68 -8.51 10.42 2.29
CA GLY A 68 -9.52 11.39 1.84
C GLY A 68 -10.87 11.17 2.52
N HIS A 69 -11.75 12.17 2.37
CA HIS A 69 -13.13 12.07 2.83
C HIS A 69 -13.88 10.93 2.12
N SER A 70 -15.05 10.54 2.64
CA SER A 70 -15.93 9.59 1.95
C SER A 70 -16.26 10.12 0.54
N ASP A 71 -16.50 9.19 -0.37
CA ASP A 71 -17.02 9.46 -1.74
C ASP A 71 -16.08 10.34 -2.61
N THR A 72 -14.76 10.32 -2.33
CA THR A 72 -13.75 11.03 -3.13
C THR A 72 -13.01 10.14 -4.14
N GLY A 73 -13.58 9.01 -4.53
CA GLY A 73 -13.03 8.14 -5.58
C GLY A 73 -11.90 7.21 -5.13
N LYS A 74 -11.63 7.04 -3.83
CA LYS A 74 -10.53 6.17 -3.35
C LYS A 74 -10.70 4.71 -3.77
N THR A 75 -11.89 4.14 -3.59
CA THR A 75 -12.21 2.77 -4.02
C THR A 75 -12.14 2.64 -5.54
N THR A 76 -12.57 3.66 -6.28
CA THR A 76 -12.45 3.71 -7.74
C THR A 76 -10.99 3.65 -8.19
N LEU A 77 -10.11 4.44 -7.58
CA LEU A 77 -8.66 4.39 -7.86
C LEU A 77 -8.04 3.03 -7.52
N LEU A 78 -8.50 2.40 -6.43
CA LEU A 78 -8.10 1.06 -6.05
C LEU A 78 -8.52 0.02 -7.09
N LEU A 79 -9.75 0.13 -7.64
CA LEU A 79 -10.24 -0.71 -8.73
C LEU A 79 -9.47 -0.48 -10.04
N GLU A 80 -9.17 0.76 -10.40
CA GLU A 80 -8.31 1.05 -11.56
C GLU A 80 -6.93 0.37 -11.43
N ALA A 81 -6.34 0.43 -10.24
CA ALA A 81 -5.07 -0.25 -9.99
C ALA A 81 -5.20 -1.78 -10.14
N ALA A 82 -6.30 -2.38 -9.65
CA ALA A 82 -6.57 -3.81 -9.80
C ALA A 82 -6.71 -4.22 -11.26
N VAL A 83 -7.52 -3.49 -12.04
CA VAL A 83 -7.73 -3.74 -13.47
C VAL A 83 -6.43 -3.68 -14.25
N ASN A 84 -5.60 -2.68 -13.98
CA ASN A 84 -4.32 -2.55 -14.65
C ASN A 84 -3.27 -3.55 -14.15
N ALA A 85 -3.37 -4.00 -12.90
CA ALA A 85 -2.56 -5.11 -12.38
C ALA A 85 -2.88 -6.42 -13.11
N GLN A 86 -4.16 -6.77 -13.30
CA GLN A 86 -4.57 -7.95 -14.08
C GLN A 86 -3.96 -7.92 -15.48
N LYS A 87 -4.04 -6.79 -16.19
CA LYS A 87 -3.45 -6.62 -17.52
C LYS A 87 -1.92 -6.76 -17.57
N GLN A 88 -1.26 -6.54 -16.43
CA GLN A 88 0.20 -6.68 -16.29
C GLN A 88 0.60 -8.06 -15.76
N GLY A 89 -0.34 -8.98 -15.51
CA GLY A 89 -0.08 -10.28 -14.91
C GLY A 89 0.30 -10.21 -13.42
N ILE A 90 -0.02 -9.11 -12.74
CA ILE A 90 0.11 -8.91 -11.31
C ILE A 90 -1.17 -9.38 -10.66
N LEU A 91 -1.12 -10.24 -9.65
CA LEU A 91 -2.29 -10.78 -8.97
C LEU A 91 -2.87 -9.76 -7.97
N PRO A 92 -4.08 -9.20 -8.22
CA PRO A 92 -4.76 -8.37 -7.24
C PRO A 92 -5.25 -9.22 -6.06
N VAL A 93 -5.02 -8.74 -4.85
CA VAL A 93 -5.48 -9.35 -3.61
C VAL A 93 -6.36 -8.34 -2.88
N PHE A 94 -7.66 -8.51 -2.98
CA PHE A 94 -8.64 -7.64 -2.34
C PHE A 94 -8.78 -7.99 -0.86
N ILE A 95 -8.62 -6.99 -0.01
CA ILE A 95 -8.79 -7.04 1.44
C ILE A 95 -9.90 -6.03 1.78
N ILE A 96 -11.15 -6.51 1.76
CA ILE A 96 -12.33 -5.65 1.86
C ILE A 96 -12.93 -5.75 3.26
N THR A 97 -12.45 -4.89 4.13
CA THR A 97 -12.91 -4.81 5.52
C THR A 97 -14.06 -3.83 5.73
N GLU A 98 -14.44 -3.06 4.70
CA GLU A 98 -15.71 -2.31 4.66
C GLU A 98 -16.80 -3.13 3.97
N MET A 99 -18.02 -3.10 4.53
CA MET A 99 -19.18 -3.82 3.97
C MET A 99 -19.84 -3.07 2.79
N LYS A 100 -19.03 -2.56 1.84
CA LYS A 100 -19.52 -1.75 0.70
C LYS A 100 -18.97 -2.23 -0.65
N TRP A 101 -18.49 -3.45 -0.73
CA TRP A 101 -17.99 -3.98 -1.99
C TRP A 101 -19.13 -4.25 -2.98
N SER A 102 -18.90 -3.94 -4.24
CA SER A 102 -19.86 -4.15 -5.33
C SER A 102 -19.14 -4.78 -6.52
N TRP A 103 -19.42 -6.05 -6.76
CA TRP A 103 -18.91 -6.76 -7.93
C TRP A 103 -19.39 -6.16 -9.26
N PRO A 104 -20.68 -5.75 -9.42
CA PRO A 104 -21.12 -5.06 -10.64
C PRO A 104 -20.36 -3.77 -10.91
N HIS A 105 -19.99 -3.02 -9.85
CA HIS A 105 -19.15 -1.82 -10.03
C HIS A 105 -17.73 -2.20 -10.46
N ALA A 106 -17.16 -3.24 -9.89
CA ALA A 106 -15.83 -3.73 -10.29
C ALA A 106 -15.79 -4.20 -11.75
N GLN A 107 -16.81 -4.92 -12.21
CA GLN A 107 -16.98 -5.32 -13.61
C GLN A 107 -17.12 -4.10 -14.53
N MET A 108 -17.95 -3.13 -14.15
CA MET A 108 -18.13 -1.89 -14.92
C MET A 108 -16.81 -1.10 -15.05
N MET A 109 -15.93 -1.15 -14.05
CA MET A 109 -14.59 -0.57 -14.09
C MET A 109 -13.61 -1.38 -14.95
N GLY A 110 -14.01 -2.57 -15.44
CA GLY A 110 -13.22 -3.43 -16.31
C GLY A 110 -12.40 -4.51 -15.58
N LEU A 111 -12.74 -4.81 -14.32
CA LEU A 111 -12.16 -5.98 -13.65
C LEU A 111 -12.64 -7.26 -14.34
N GLU A 112 -11.70 -8.10 -14.74
CA GLU A 112 -12.01 -9.41 -15.31
C GLU A 112 -12.46 -10.34 -14.20
N VAL A 113 -13.77 -10.61 -14.15
CA VAL A 113 -14.41 -11.46 -13.17
C VAL A 113 -15.61 -12.18 -13.80
N GLU A 114 -15.74 -13.47 -13.51
CA GLU A 114 -16.81 -14.34 -13.96
C GLU A 114 -17.77 -14.61 -12.79
N GLU A 115 -19.07 -14.52 -13.06
CA GLU A 115 -20.12 -14.89 -12.12
C GLU A 115 -20.33 -16.39 -12.15
N VAL A 116 -20.34 -17.02 -10.99
CA VAL A 116 -20.72 -18.42 -10.82
C VAL A 116 -22.20 -18.46 -10.44
N VAL A 117 -23.02 -18.94 -11.34
CA VAL A 117 -24.47 -18.99 -11.18
C VAL A 117 -24.88 -20.41 -10.81
N ASP A 118 -25.74 -20.57 -9.83
CA ASP A 118 -26.39 -21.83 -9.52
C ASP A 118 -27.38 -22.17 -10.65
N GLU A 119 -27.25 -23.34 -11.22
CA GLU A 119 -28.05 -23.77 -12.39
C GLU A 119 -29.54 -23.96 -12.06
N ASP A 120 -29.87 -24.25 -10.80
CA ASP A 120 -31.26 -24.53 -10.39
C ASP A 120 -32.00 -23.25 -10.01
N THR A 121 -31.32 -22.30 -9.35
CA THR A 121 -31.95 -21.10 -8.82
C THR A 121 -31.72 -19.87 -9.70
N GLY A 122 -30.68 -19.87 -10.54
CA GLY A 122 -30.26 -18.73 -11.31
C GLY A 122 -29.57 -17.62 -10.46
N GLU A 123 -29.28 -17.91 -9.19
CA GLU A 123 -28.61 -16.95 -8.30
C GLU A 123 -27.08 -17.01 -8.44
N ILE A 124 -26.44 -15.86 -8.29
CA ILE A 124 -24.98 -15.77 -8.27
C ILE A 124 -24.49 -16.27 -6.91
N THR A 125 -23.70 -17.34 -6.91
CA THR A 125 -23.16 -17.99 -5.71
C THR A 125 -21.72 -17.64 -5.43
N ASP A 126 -20.95 -17.23 -6.45
CA ASP A 126 -19.53 -16.91 -6.29
C ASP A 126 -19.05 -16.03 -7.46
N TYR A 127 -17.83 -15.52 -7.32
CA TYR A 127 -17.11 -14.76 -8.36
C TYR A 127 -15.73 -15.35 -8.56
N LYS A 128 -15.34 -15.61 -9.81
CA LYS A 128 -14.05 -16.19 -10.18
C LYS A 128 -13.26 -15.28 -11.11
N GLY A 129 -11.94 -15.39 -11.08
CA GLY A 129 -11.05 -14.62 -11.94
C GLY A 129 -9.61 -14.63 -11.46
N PHE A 130 -8.78 -13.84 -12.12
CA PHE A 130 -7.40 -13.65 -11.73
C PHE A 130 -7.30 -12.61 -10.60
N PHE A 131 -7.75 -13.00 -9.41
CA PHE A 131 -7.68 -12.22 -8.17
C PHE A 131 -7.82 -13.14 -6.95
N LEU A 132 -7.46 -12.62 -5.77
CA LEU A 132 -7.85 -13.17 -4.47
C LEU A 132 -8.73 -12.16 -3.74
N TYR A 133 -9.66 -12.65 -2.94
CA TYR A 133 -10.60 -11.83 -2.19
C TYR A 133 -10.76 -12.34 -0.76
N ALA A 134 -10.64 -11.44 0.19
CA ALA A 134 -10.95 -11.69 1.59
C ALA A 134 -11.71 -10.49 2.17
N ASP A 135 -12.71 -10.76 2.98
CA ASP A 135 -13.58 -9.75 3.57
C ASP A 135 -13.58 -9.80 5.10
N ARG A 136 -14.45 -8.98 5.68
CA ARG A 136 -14.61 -8.87 7.13
C ARG A 136 -15.15 -10.14 7.78
N GLY A 137 -15.70 -11.08 7.04
CA GLY A 137 -16.07 -12.42 7.56
C GLY A 137 -14.85 -13.22 7.99
N THR A 138 -13.70 -12.95 7.34
CA THR A 138 -12.44 -13.64 7.59
C THR A 138 -11.43 -12.75 8.33
N LEU A 139 -11.40 -11.43 8.03
CA LEU A 139 -10.42 -10.48 8.51
C LEU A 139 -11.10 -9.47 9.46
N ASN A 140 -10.98 -9.69 10.75
CA ASN A 140 -11.70 -8.94 11.78
C ASN A 140 -10.84 -7.91 12.51
N THR A 141 -9.51 -8.06 12.45
CA THR A 141 -8.55 -7.20 13.14
C THR A 141 -7.43 -6.74 12.22
N ILE A 142 -6.68 -5.72 12.65
CA ILE A 142 -5.48 -5.24 11.97
C ILE A 142 -4.45 -6.36 11.87
N GLU A 143 -4.35 -7.17 12.93
CA GLU A 143 -3.44 -8.31 13.01
C GLU A 143 -3.83 -9.40 12.00
N ASP A 144 -5.12 -9.72 11.85
CA ASP A 144 -5.59 -10.69 10.84
C ASP A 144 -5.20 -10.26 9.42
N VAL A 145 -5.38 -8.97 9.10
CA VAL A 145 -4.98 -8.43 7.78
C VAL A 145 -3.48 -8.56 7.58
N ALA A 146 -2.67 -8.27 8.60
CA ALA A 146 -1.22 -8.39 8.50
C ALA A 146 -0.80 -9.84 8.31
N VAL A 147 -1.36 -10.78 9.08
CA VAL A 147 -1.09 -12.22 8.96
C VAL A 147 -1.46 -12.71 7.56
N TYR A 148 -2.65 -12.37 7.06
CA TYR A 148 -3.11 -12.75 5.72
C TYR A 148 -2.14 -12.30 4.62
N ILE A 149 -1.66 -11.04 4.66
CA ILE A 149 -0.66 -10.54 3.72
C ILE A 149 0.66 -11.33 3.82
N LEU A 150 1.12 -11.58 5.05
CA LEU A 150 2.39 -12.27 5.28
C LEU A 150 2.34 -13.72 4.84
N ASP A 151 1.23 -14.41 5.07
CA ASP A 151 1.02 -15.80 4.64
C ASP A 151 1.02 -15.92 3.11
N LEU A 152 0.37 -15.00 2.38
CA LEU A 152 0.41 -14.98 0.92
C LEU A 152 1.82 -14.70 0.37
N ILE A 153 2.59 -13.82 1.02
CA ILE A 153 3.99 -13.60 0.65
C ILE A 153 4.84 -14.86 0.93
N ASP A 154 4.53 -15.62 1.96
CA ASP A 154 5.24 -16.86 2.24
C ASP A 154 4.82 -18.00 1.29
N GLU A 155 3.55 -18.09 0.89
CA GLU A 155 3.11 -18.98 -0.20
C GLU A 155 3.78 -18.63 -1.54
N GLN A 156 3.98 -17.35 -1.83
CA GLN A 156 4.74 -16.89 -2.99
C GLN A 156 6.19 -17.39 -2.95
N LYS A 157 6.86 -17.34 -1.80
CA LYS A 157 8.24 -17.86 -1.63
C LYS A 157 8.34 -19.37 -1.77
N LYS A 158 7.30 -20.11 -1.35
CA LYS A 158 7.20 -21.56 -1.53
C LYS A 158 6.95 -21.94 -3.00
N GLY A 159 6.58 -20.99 -3.84
CA GLY A 159 6.26 -21.20 -5.26
C GLY A 159 4.80 -21.51 -5.55
N ASN A 160 3.93 -21.49 -4.54
CA ASN A 160 2.49 -21.76 -4.69
C ASN A 160 1.75 -20.57 -5.32
N LEU A 161 2.28 -19.36 -5.19
CA LEU A 161 1.76 -18.13 -5.81
C LEU A 161 2.84 -17.49 -6.69
N PRO A 162 3.01 -17.94 -7.96
CA PRO A 162 4.12 -17.50 -8.81
C PRO A 162 3.85 -16.17 -9.52
N TYR A 163 3.34 -15.15 -8.81
CA TYR A 163 2.96 -13.84 -9.33
C TYR A 163 3.51 -12.70 -8.48
N ASP A 164 3.69 -11.53 -9.06
CA ASP A 164 3.76 -10.29 -8.29
C ASP A 164 2.40 -10.05 -7.62
N LEU A 165 2.37 -9.56 -6.37
CA LEU A 165 1.13 -9.37 -5.64
C LEU A 165 0.83 -7.88 -5.43
N LEU A 166 -0.41 -7.48 -5.74
CA LEU A 166 -0.96 -6.18 -5.39
C LEU A 166 -2.03 -6.34 -4.32
N PHE A 167 -1.68 -6.05 -3.07
CA PHE A 167 -2.63 -6.00 -1.97
C PHE A 167 -3.41 -4.69 -2.00
N LEU A 168 -4.73 -4.78 -1.91
CA LEU A 168 -5.68 -3.69 -2.05
C LEU A 168 -6.60 -3.68 -0.83
N TRP A 169 -6.30 -2.83 0.17
CA TRP A 169 -7.01 -2.81 1.44
C TRP A 169 -8.00 -1.65 1.56
N ASP A 170 -9.29 -1.95 1.57
CA ASP A 170 -10.39 -1.01 1.78
C ASP A 170 -11.22 -1.41 3.03
N SER A 171 -11.04 -0.80 4.19
CA SER A 171 -10.14 0.29 4.55
C SER A 171 -9.48 0.04 5.91
N VAL A 172 -8.34 0.70 6.15
CA VAL A 172 -7.58 0.57 7.39
C VAL A 172 -8.43 0.86 8.64
N GLY A 173 -9.21 1.93 8.63
CA GLY A 173 -10.02 2.35 9.79
C GLY A 173 -11.31 1.56 9.99
N SER A 174 -11.56 0.47 9.26
CA SER A 174 -12.76 -0.36 9.40
C SER A 174 -12.59 -1.53 10.36
N VAL A 175 -11.36 -1.88 10.70
CA VAL A 175 -11.03 -2.97 11.64
C VAL A 175 -10.27 -2.45 12.85
N PRO A 176 -10.60 -2.93 14.06
CA PRO A 176 -9.87 -2.62 15.28
C PRO A 176 -8.61 -3.48 15.42
N SER A 177 -7.78 -3.18 16.41
CA SER A 177 -6.72 -4.11 16.86
C SER A 177 -7.30 -5.25 17.72
N ASP A 178 -6.58 -6.35 17.82
CA ASP A 178 -6.89 -7.47 18.72
C ASP A 178 -7.11 -7.00 20.16
N LEU A 179 -6.29 -6.06 20.63
CA LEU A 179 -6.40 -5.54 21.98
C LEU A 179 -7.70 -4.77 22.18
N SER A 180 -8.15 -4.00 21.18
CA SER A 180 -9.43 -3.31 21.19
C SER A 180 -10.60 -4.31 21.25
N VAL A 181 -10.53 -5.40 20.52
CA VAL A 181 -11.55 -6.46 20.54
C VAL A 181 -11.61 -7.14 21.90
N ARG A 182 -10.48 -7.61 22.43
CA ARG A 182 -10.40 -8.33 23.71
C ARG A 182 -10.85 -7.50 24.90
N SER A 183 -10.57 -6.21 24.87
CA SER A 183 -10.97 -5.29 25.95
C SER A 183 -12.38 -4.72 25.78
N ASN A 184 -13.07 -5.07 24.69
CA ASN A 184 -14.37 -4.51 24.31
C ASN A 184 -14.39 -2.97 24.29
N LYS A 185 -13.26 -2.37 23.89
CA LYS A 185 -13.09 -0.92 23.79
C LYS A 185 -12.37 -0.59 22.49
N ASN A 186 -13.00 0.19 21.62
CA ASN A 186 -12.31 0.74 20.47
C ASN A 186 -11.40 1.88 20.91
N ASN A 187 -10.10 1.64 20.93
CA ASN A 187 -9.09 2.61 21.36
C ASN A 187 -8.14 2.91 20.19
N ASN A 188 -8.12 4.16 19.78
CA ASN A 188 -7.31 4.62 18.65
C ASN A 188 -5.80 4.47 18.89
N GLU A 189 -5.32 4.60 20.13
CA GLU A 189 -3.91 4.40 20.45
C GLU A 189 -3.49 2.94 20.29
N TRP A 190 -4.35 1.99 20.67
CA TRP A 190 -4.10 0.57 20.47
C TRP A 190 -4.13 0.19 18.99
N ASN A 191 -5.08 0.75 18.23
CA ASN A 191 -5.16 0.55 16.80
C ASN A 191 -3.92 1.13 16.10
N ALA A 192 -3.49 2.33 16.48
CA ALA A 192 -2.27 2.94 15.94
C ALA A 192 -1.01 2.13 16.32
N GLY A 193 -0.95 1.60 17.55
CA GLY A 193 0.12 0.70 17.98
C GLY A 193 0.18 -0.59 17.17
N ALA A 194 -0.97 -1.23 16.92
CA ALA A 194 -1.06 -2.41 16.06
C ALA A 194 -0.62 -2.10 14.62
N MET A 195 -1.12 -1.00 14.03
CA MET A 195 -0.70 -0.56 12.70
C MET A 195 0.81 -0.32 12.62
N SER A 196 1.39 0.37 13.59
CA SER A 196 2.83 0.62 13.63
C SER A 196 3.63 -0.68 13.71
N THR A 197 3.22 -1.61 14.56
CA THR A 197 3.92 -2.88 14.76
C THR A 197 3.77 -3.79 13.54
N GLN A 198 2.56 -4.00 13.06
CA GLN A 198 2.29 -4.96 12.00
C GLN A 198 2.70 -4.41 10.63
N PHE A 199 2.29 -3.19 10.31
CA PHE A 199 2.53 -2.61 8.98
C PHE A 199 3.82 -1.79 8.92
N GLY A 200 4.17 -1.03 9.95
CA GLY A 200 5.40 -0.25 9.98
C GLY A 200 6.66 -1.14 9.99
N ASN A 201 6.63 -2.25 10.72
CA ASN A 201 7.78 -3.15 10.85
C ASN A 201 7.65 -4.41 9.99
N ASN A 202 6.60 -5.22 10.18
CA ASN A 202 6.52 -6.56 9.61
C ASN A 202 6.20 -6.54 8.11
N VAL A 203 5.02 -6.04 7.73
CA VAL A 203 4.55 -6.03 6.33
C VAL A 203 5.45 -5.13 5.47
N ASN A 204 5.78 -3.92 5.94
CA ASN A 204 6.61 -2.99 5.21
C ASN A 204 8.00 -3.59 4.91
N GLN A 205 8.61 -4.25 5.88
CA GLN A 205 9.91 -4.91 5.66
C GLN A 205 9.83 -5.96 4.55
N LYS A 206 8.79 -6.80 4.54
CA LYS A 206 8.61 -7.83 3.50
C LYS A 206 8.37 -7.22 2.12
N ILE A 207 7.53 -6.19 2.04
CA ILE A 207 7.29 -5.45 0.80
C ILE A 207 8.58 -4.81 0.28
N MET A 208 9.32 -4.09 1.13
CA MET A 208 10.59 -3.48 0.73
C MET A 208 11.64 -4.49 0.29
N LEU A 209 11.73 -5.65 0.96
CA LEU A 209 12.67 -6.70 0.58
C LEU A 209 12.34 -7.32 -0.78
N SER A 210 11.08 -7.31 -1.22
CA SER A 210 10.66 -7.80 -2.53
C SER A 210 11.21 -6.96 -3.70
N ARG A 211 11.67 -5.73 -3.43
CA ARG A 211 12.32 -4.84 -4.40
C ARG A 211 13.78 -5.18 -4.68
N LYS A 212 14.41 -6.05 -3.90
CA LYS A 212 15.80 -6.46 -4.15
C LYS A 212 15.90 -7.13 -5.51
N GLU A 213 16.98 -6.87 -6.26
CA GLU A 213 17.22 -7.47 -7.56
C GLU A 213 17.18 -9.01 -7.50
N ALA A 214 17.64 -9.58 -6.40
CA ALA A 214 17.61 -11.03 -6.15
C ALA A 214 16.21 -11.60 -5.86
N SER A 215 15.20 -10.77 -5.60
CA SER A 215 13.83 -11.23 -5.38
C SER A 215 13.15 -11.53 -6.71
N LYS A 216 12.57 -12.72 -6.83
CA LYS A 216 11.84 -13.13 -8.04
C LYS A 216 10.61 -12.27 -8.29
N TYR A 217 9.87 -11.94 -7.23
CA TYR A 217 8.60 -11.22 -7.27
C TYR A 217 8.67 -9.89 -6.53
N THR A 218 7.74 -9.00 -6.86
CA THR A 218 7.57 -7.69 -6.22
C THR A 218 6.19 -7.60 -5.59
N ASN A 219 6.10 -7.21 -4.32
CA ASN A 219 4.86 -7.09 -3.59
C ASN A 219 4.54 -5.62 -3.32
N THR A 220 3.29 -5.22 -3.51
CA THR A 220 2.83 -3.84 -3.40
C THR A 220 1.58 -3.79 -2.53
N LEU A 221 1.44 -2.79 -1.68
CA LEU A 221 0.21 -2.58 -0.89
C LEU A 221 -0.35 -1.18 -1.18
N VAL A 222 -1.62 -1.14 -1.53
CA VAL A 222 -2.43 0.09 -1.57
C VAL A 222 -3.49 -0.02 -0.49
N ALA A 223 -3.48 0.90 0.45
CA ALA A 223 -4.45 0.93 1.54
C ALA A 223 -5.24 2.24 1.52
N ILE A 224 -6.53 2.15 1.82
CA ILE A 224 -7.42 3.31 1.94
C ILE A 224 -7.57 3.66 3.42
N ASN A 225 -7.48 4.94 3.75
CA ASN A 225 -7.89 5.45 5.05
C ASN A 225 -8.82 6.65 4.90
N LYS A 226 -9.92 6.65 5.67
CA LYS A 226 -10.85 7.77 5.72
C LYS A 226 -10.33 8.84 6.66
N VAL A 227 -10.57 10.08 6.28
CA VAL A 227 -10.37 11.23 7.15
C VAL A 227 -11.70 11.93 7.36
N TRP A 228 -11.86 12.56 8.51
CA TRP A 228 -12.96 13.45 8.80
C TRP A 228 -12.48 14.78 9.34
N THR A 229 -13.36 15.73 9.29
CA THR A 229 -13.14 17.03 9.91
C THR A 229 -13.58 16.96 11.38
N ALA A 230 -12.62 16.98 12.28
CA ALA A 230 -12.90 17.10 13.70
C ALA A 230 -13.34 18.52 14.06
N LYS A 231 -14.23 18.62 15.03
CA LYS A 231 -14.59 19.94 15.57
C LYS A 231 -13.35 20.59 16.17
N PRO A 232 -13.20 21.92 16.05
CA PRO A 232 -12.10 22.62 16.70
C PRO A 232 -12.19 22.47 18.23
N GLU A 233 -11.04 22.34 18.89
CA GLU A 233 -10.96 22.25 20.36
C GLU A 233 -11.46 23.52 21.06
N HIS A 234 -11.38 24.65 20.36
CA HIS A 234 -11.89 25.92 20.81
C HIS A 234 -12.90 26.51 19.82
N PRO A 235 -13.91 27.25 20.27
CA PRO A 235 -14.94 27.81 19.37
C PRO A 235 -14.41 28.66 18.22
N MET A 236 -13.24 29.27 18.37
CA MET A 236 -12.57 30.07 17.33
C MET A 236 -11.41 29.32 16.64
N GLY A 237 -11.24 28.02 16.90
CA GLY A 237 -10.20 27.19 16.29
C GLY A 237 -10.54 26.78 14.87
N GLN A 238 -9.50 26.43 14.08
CA GLN A 238 -9.68 25.84 12.76
C GLN A 238 -10.04 24.36 12.89
N PRO A 239 -10.96 23.83 12.05
CA PRO A 239 -11.22 22.41 11.98
C PRO A 239 -9.94 21.63 11.60
N ARG A 240 -9.73 20.46 12.20
CA ARG A 240 -8.61 19.57 11.90
C ARG A 240 -9.07 18.34 11.14
N LEU A 241 -8.22 17.83 10.26
CA LEU A 241 -8.45 16.53 9.61
C LEU A 241 -7.89 15.45 10.54
N GLU A 242 -8.72 14.49 10.90
CA GLU A 242 -8.34 13.33 11.70
C GLU A 242 -8.53 12.03 10.92
N ASN A 243 -7.68 11.05 11.18
CA ASN A 243 -7.84 9.71 10.64
C ASN A 243 -8.89 8.94 11.45
N LYS A 244 -9.58 8.05 10.78
CA LYS A 244 -10.36 7.02 11.44
C LYS A 244 -9.44 5.85 11.77
N GLY A 245 -9.34 5.51 13.04
CA GLY A 245 -8.63 4.34 13.53
C GLY A 245 -7.18 4.58 13.84
#